data_1e4fa99f2b8b372f1200bd9c0a602b8a
#
_entry.id   1e4fa99f2b8b372f1200bd9c0a602b8a
#
_cell.length_a   1.000
_cell.length_b   1.000
_cell.length_c   1.000
_cell.angle_alpha   90.00
_cell.angle_beta   90.00
_cell.angle_gamma   90.00
#
_symmetry.space_group_name_H-M   'P 1'
#
loop_
_entity.id
_entity.type
_entity.pdbx_description
1 polymer ?
#
loop_
_entity_poly.entity_id
_entity_poly.type
_entity_poly.pdbx_seq_one_letter_code
_entity_poly.pdbx_strand_id
1 'polypeptide(L)'
;MSVETAASNAARRVGTPQLEGVPLLGSLFDLTSDSLGTYLRARHKHGDVVRISAGPPGLRAELHCVFSAEGAQRVLATESANFRKDNPFYQEIRDSFGNGLLTSQDEDYLRQRRLVQPLFTRRRVDGYAAAVAAETAQTLESWQEATDAVVDVSVEMMHLALRAVARILFGTDVDATVDVVDRCFPVITEYVLRRGYSPANIPRSWPTPANRRAAAALDELYGVCDRIIAGRRAAAGEGASVDAGSGARTDRDGEDLLTLLAAAQSADDGSFDAAELRDQVLIFLLAGHETTATSLAFSLHLLARHPELQTRAREEISRVLGDRTPEAADLERLPYLTRVLKESMRLYPAAPVIGRQAVAAAEIDGHAIPAGATVILAPWVTHRHPDYWPDPERFDPDRFTPEAEAARPRYAWFPFGGGPRACIGQHFSMLESVIALAMTLRAYEFEAVDTEIPVSAGITLRATGPARCRIRPLRATP
;
A
#
# COMPACT_ATOMS: atom_id res chain seq x y z
N MET A 1 39.46 17.93 43.65
CA MET A 1 38.14 18.53 43.44
C MET A 1 37.97 18.62 41.91
N SER A 2 37.11 17.94 41.22
CA SER A 2 35.92 17.19 41.54
C SER A 2 35.75 16.11 40.45
N VAL A 3 35.71 14.85 40.89
CA VAL A 3 35.28 13.68 40.10
C VAL A 3 33.88 13.36 40.64
N GLU A 4 32.90 14.16 40.26
CA GLU A 4 31.49 13.96 40.70
C GLU A 4 30.53 14.70 39.77
N THR A 5 30.40 14.28 38.51
CA THR A 5 29.22 14.67 37.69
C THR A 5 28.98 13.71 36.46
N ALA A 6 29.48 12.47 36.51
CA ALA A 6 29.25 11.49 35.46
C ALA A 6 28.28 10.34 35.87
N ALA A 7 27.55 10.48 36.99
CA ALA A 7 26.75 9.38 37.54
C ALA A 7 25.26 9.72 37.68
N SER A 8 24.66 10.49 36.75
CA SER A 8 23.23 10.86 36.89
C SER A 8 22.43 10.77 35.59
N ASN A 9 22.76 9.89 34.64
CA ASN A 9 21.90 9.65 33.50
C ASN A 9 21.74 8.16 33.16
N ALA A 10 21.81 7.29 34.15
CA ALA A 10 21.25 5.95 34.05
C ALA A 10 19.74 6.07 34.38
N ALA A 11 18.98 6.71 33.47
CA ALA A 11 17.52 6.62 33.52
C ALA A 11 17.20 5.11 33.54
N ARG A 12 16.44 4.70 34.59
CA ARG A 12 15.98 3.31 34.73
C ARG A 12 15.43 2.85 33.40
N ARG A 13 16.13 1.94 32.72
CA ARG A 13 15.58 1.25 31.54
C ARG A 13 14.34 0.51 32.02
N VAL A 14 13.19 1.06 31.71
CA VAL A 14 11.91 0.40 31.99
C VAL A 14 11.84 -0.77 31.03
N GLY A 15 11.67 -1.99 31.54
CA GLY A 15 11.46 -3.15 30.69
C GLY A 15 10.24 -2.92 29.81
N THR A 16 10.31 -3.26 28.52
CA THR A 16 9.17 -3.10 27.60
C THR A 16 7.98 -3.89 28.14
N PRO A 17 6.83 -3.26 28.39
CA PRO A 17 5.63 -3.95 28.88
C PRO A 17 5.22 -5.03 27.89
N GLN A 18 4.70 -6.14 28.39
CA GLN A 18 4.31 -7.29 27.59
C GLN A 18 2.81 -7.50 27.62
N LEU A 19 2.22 -7.71 26.42
CA LEU A 19 0.83 -8.13 26.32
C LEU A 19 0.71 -9.56 26.90
N GLU A 20 -0.24 -9.73 27.80
CA GLU A 20 -0.56 -11.04 28.36
C GLU A 20 -1.22 -11.93 27.31
N GLY A 21 -0.83 -13.18 27.26
CA GLY A 21 -1.40 -14.19 26.36
C GLY A 21 -1.68 -15.49 27.11
N VAL A 22 -2.18 -16.49 26.39
CA VAL A 22 -2.46 -17.80 26.98
C VAL A 22 -1.15 -18.50 27.39
N PRO A 23 -1.16 -19.32 28.46
CA PRO A 23 0.01 -20.09 28.88
C PRO A 23 0.60 -20.89 27.70
N LEU A 24 1.92 -20.97 27.61
CA LEU A 24 2.72 -21.65 26.60
C LEU A 24 2.69 -21.01 25.20
N LEU A 25 1.57 -20.49 24.71
CA LEU A 25 1.44 -19.99 23.32
C LEU A 25 1.45 -18.45 23.21
N GLY A 26 1.39 -17.73 24.34
CA GLY A 26 1.32 -16.27 24.33
C GLY A 26 0.10 -15.78 23.55
N SER A 27 0.28 -14.76 22.73
CA SER A 27 -0.79 -14.15 21.90
C SER A 27 -0.90 -14.77 20.51
N LEU A 28 -0.46 -16.00 20.29
CA LEU A 28 -0.51 -16.63 18.96
C LEU A 28 -1.93 -16.66 18.38
N PHE A 29 -2.91 -17.09 19.18
CA PHE A 29 -4.31 -17.15 18.72
C PHE A 29 -4.88 -15.76 18.47
N ASP A 30 -4.58 -14.80 19.32
CA ASP A 30 -5.04 -13.42 19.14
C ASP A 30 -4.51 -12.82 17.84
N LEU A 31 -3.21 -12.97 17.56
CA LEU A 31 -2.58 -12.46 16.33
C LEU A 31 -3.08 -13.16 15.07
N THR A 32 -3.44 -14.44 15.14
CA THR A 32 -3.90 -15.20 13.97
C THR A 32 -5.38 -15.02 13.69
N SER A 33 -6.21 -14.76 14.72
CA SER A 33 -7.66 -14.55 14.57
C SER A 33 -8.03 -13.08 14.36
N ASP A 34 -7.40 -12.15 15.08
CA ASP A 34 -7.68 -10.72 15.06
C ASP A 34 -6.40 -9.93 15.41
N SER A 35 -5.47 -9.85 14.47
CA SER A 35 -4.22 -9.13 14.68
C SER A 35 -4.44 -7.61 14.90
N LEU A 36 -5.37 -7.01 14.14
CA LEU A 36 -5.65 -5.57 14.22
C LEU A 36 -6.22 -5.18 15.58
N GLY A 37 -7.22 -5.92 16.06
CA GLY A 37 -7.77 -5.72 17.40
C GLY A 37 -6.75 -6.03 18.50
N THR A 38 -5.86 -7.00 18.28
CA THR A 38 -4.78 -7.32 19.23
C THR A 38 -3.82 -6.15 19.40
N TYR A 39 -3.41 -5.49 18.32
CA TYR A 39 -2.57 -4.29 18.40
C TYR A 39 -3.28 -3.11 19.10
N LEU A 40 -4.57 -2.90 18.83
CA LEU A 40 -5.37 -1.88 19.53
C LEU A 40 -5.46 -2.17 21.04
N ARG A 41 -5.75 -3.42 21.41
CA ARG A 41 -5.78 -3.84 22.84
C ARG A 41 -4.43 -3.68 23.50
N ALA A 42 -3.34 -4.04 22.82
CA ALA A 42 -1.98 -3.92 23.32
C ALA A 42 -1.65 -2.45 23.66
N ARG A 43 -1.92 -1.52 22.73
CA ARG A 43 -1.74 -0.09 22.93
C ARG A 43 -2.60 0.43 24.09
N HIS A 44 -3.90 0.09 24.08
CA HIS A 44 -4.85 0.57 25.09
C HIS A 44 -4.42 0.15 26.52
N LYS A 45 -3.92 -1.09 26.66
CA LYS A 45 -3.56 -1.66 27.99
C LYS A 45 -2.17 -1.26 28.49
N HIS A 46 -1.23 -1.08 27.57
CA HIS A 46 0.20 -1.00 27.93
C HIS A 46 0.92 0.23 27.38
N GLY A 47 0.25 1.09 26.62
CA GLY A 47 0.86 2.30 26.03
C GLY A 47 1.48 2.06 24.66
N ASP A 48 2.41 2.92 24.27
CA ASP A 48 2.84 3.07 22.89
C ASP A 48 3.97 2.12 22.46
N VAL A 49 4.69 1.53 23.40
CA VAL A 49 5.70 0.51 23.10
C VAL A 49 5.40 -0.75 23.89
N VAL A 50 5.04 -1.81 23.18
CA VAL A 50 4.57 -3.07 23.79
C VAL A 50 5.25 -4.26 23.15
N ARG A 51 5.67 -5.22 23.96
CA ARG A 51 6.14 -6.52 23.47
C ARG A 51 4.98 -7.52 23.40
N ILE A 52 4.84 -8.18 22.26
CA ILE A 52 3.89 -9.28 22.05
C ILE A 52 4.68 -10.55 21.76
N SER A 53 4.41 -11.61 22.51
CA SER A 53 5.05 -12.91 22.33
C SER A 53 4.05 -13.91 21.76
N ALA A 54 4.42 -14.65 20.73
CA ALA A 54 3.56 -15.63 20.05
C ALA A 54 4.31 -16.95 19.76
N GLY A 55 3.73 -18.07 20.09
CA GLY A 55 4.27 -19.40 19.85
C GLY A 55 4.80 -20.12 21.09
N PRO A 56 5.08 -21.43 20.97
CA PRO A 56 5.52 -22.26 22.07
C PRO A 56 6.97 -21.92 22.50
N PRO A 57 7.37 -22.29 23.74
CA PRO A 57 8.75 -22.15 24.19
C PRO A 57 9.75 -22.78 23.18
N GLY A 58 10.82 -22.05 22.87
CA GLY A 58 11.83 -22.46 21.89
C GLY A 58 11.52 -22.10 20.44
N LEU A 59 10.25 -21.79 20.09
CA LEU A 59 9.80 -21.31 18.78
C LEU A 59 8.99 -20.03 18.88
N ARG A 60 9.22 -19.25 19.94
CA ARG A 60 8.46 -18.04 20.24
C ARG A 60 8.95 -16.87 19.41
N ALA A 61 8.03 -16.28 18.64
CA ALA A 61 8.25 -14.98 18.01
C ALA A 61 8.03 -13.85 19.02
N GLU A 62 8.91 -12.87 19.04
CA GLU A 62 8.76 -11.66 19.85
C GLU A 62 8.64 -10.44 18.93
N LEU A 63 7.56 -9.70 19.08
CA LEU A 63 7.24 -8.49 18.34
C LEU A 63 7.34 -7.29 19.28
N HIS A 64 8.15 -6.31 18.94
CA HIS A 64 8.20 -5.01 19.61
C HIS A 64 7.33 -4.03 18.83
N CYS A 65 6.12 -3.80 19.33
CA CYS A 65 5.14 -2.93 18.67
C CYS A 65 5.34 -1.49 19.13
N VAL A 66 5.35 -0.57 18.18
CA VAL A 66 5.55 0.88 18.40
C VAL A 66 4.38 1.60 17.76
N PHE A 67 3.62 2.36 18.54
CA PHE A 67 2.36 2.99 18.15
C PHE A 67 2.41 4.52 18.19
N SER A 68 3.48 5.10 18.75
CA SER A 68 3.70 6.55 18.77
C SER A 68 4.12 7.10 17.42
N ALA A 69 3.81 8.37 17.15
CA ALA A 69 4.29 9.09 15.98
C ALA A 69 5.81 9.29 16.00
N GLU A 70 6.37 9.58 17.15
CA GLU A 70 7.80 9.79 17.39
C GLU A 70 8.58 8.49 17.16
N GLY A 71 8.10 7.38 17.70
CA GLY A 71 8.68 6.06 17.48
C GLY A 71 8.60 5.64 16.02
N ALA A 72 7.49 5.89 15.34
CA ALA A 72 7.35 5.64 13.89
C ALA A 72 8.34 6.50 13.08
N GLN A 73 8.52 7.78 13.41
CA GLN A 73 9.52 8.65 12.79
C GLN A 73 10.93 8.10 13.00
N ARG A 74 11.24 7.65 14.19
CA ARG A 74 12.55 7.10 14.53
C ARG A 74 12.88 5.88 13.70
N VAL A 75 11.97 4.91 13.66
CA VAL A 75 12.14 3.65 12.91
C VAL A 75 12.16 3.87 11.40
N LEU A 76 11.30 4.73 10.85
CA LEU A 76 11.15 4.88 9.40
C LEU A 76 12.09 5.89 8.79
N ALA A 77 12.54 6.91 9.55
CA ALA A 77 13.30 8.04 9.02
C ALA A 77 14.63 8.26 9.75
N THR A 78 14.63 8.71 11.00
CA THR A 78 15.84 9.23 11.66
C THR A 78 16.88 8.16 11.95
N GLU A 79 16.45 6.93 12.25
CA GLU A 79 17.33 5.77 12.49
C GLU A 79 17.06 4.63 11.49
N SER A 80 16.52 4.95 10.31
CA SER A 80 16.09 3.96 9.31
C SER A 80 17.19 2.97 8.89
N ALA A 81 18.45 3.37 8.95
CA ALA A 81 19.60 2.50 8.69
C ALA A 81 19.71 1.34 9.69
N ASN A 82 19.20 1.52 10.94
CA ASN A 82 19.16 0.48 11.96
C ASN A 82 17.92 -0.43 11.86
N PHE A 83 16.97 -0.13 10.97
CA PHE A 83 15.69 -0.86 10.89
C PHE A 83 15.41 -1.36 9.48
N ARG A 84 15.84 -2.60 9.20
CA ARG A 84 15.78 -3.23 7.85
C ARG A 84 14.44 -3.94 7.60
N LYS A 85 14.06 -4.08 6.33
CA LYS A 85 12.97 -4.95 5.88
C LYS A 85 13.43 -6.40 5.74
N ASP A 86 13.96 -7.00 6.80
CA ASP A 86 14.59 -8.32 6.75
C ASP A 86 14.09 -9.29 7.83
N ASN A 87 12.92 -9.04 8.38
CA ASN A 87 12.26 -9.97 9.26
C ASN A 87 11.74 -11.20 8.47
N PRO A 88 11.39 -12.32 9.14
CA PRO A 88 10.94 -13.54 8.48
C PRO A 88 9.77 -13.35 7.52
N PHE A 89 8.86 -12.42 7.82
CA PHE A 89 7.73 -12.11 6.94
C PHE A 89 8.18 -11.48 5.61
N TYR A 90 9.10 -10.52 5.64
CA TYR A 90 9.65 -9.93 4.41
C TYR A 90 10.54 -10.90 3.62
N GLN A 91 11.18 -11.85 4.29
CA GLN A 91 11.90 -12.94 3.61
C GLN A 91 10.93 -13.82 2.81
N GLU A 92 9.78 -14.20 3.40
CA GLU A 92 8.75 -14.96 2.68
C GLU A 92 8.13 -14.18 1.51
N ILE A 93 7.97 -12.85 1.63
CA ILE A 93 7.54 -11.99 0.50
C ILE A 93 8.60 -12.02 -0.61
N ARG A 94 9.88 -11.84 -0.28
CA ARG A 94 10.99 -11.86 -1.24
C ARG A 94 11.09 -13.19 -1.97
N ASP A 95 10.99 -14.29 -1.23
CA ASP A 95 11.02 -15.64 -1.80
C ASP A 95 9.84 -15.95 -2.74
N SER A 96 8.75 -15.18 -2.64
CA SER A 96 7.55 -15.36 -3.46
C SER A 96 7.46 -14.36 -4.62
N PHE A 97 7.86 -13.12 -4.41
CA PHE A 97 7.67 -12.04 -5.39
C PHE A 97 8.98 -11.49 -5.97
N GLY A 98 10.12 -12.12 -5.64
CA GLY A 98 11.42 -11.72 -6.14
C GLY A 98 12.07 -10.58 -5.38
N ASN A 99 13.27 -10.18 -5.84
CA ASN A 99 14.12 -9.15 -5.21
C ASN A 99 13.94 -7.77 -5.87
N GLY A 100 12.71 -7.32 -6.04
CA GLY A 100 12.43 -5.98 -6.57
C GLY A 100 12.38 -4.89 -5.49
N LEU A 101 11.98 -3.68 -5.85
CA LEU A 101 12.06 -2.46 -5.02
C LEU A 101 11.36 -2.59 -3.65
N LEU A 102 10.29 -3.38 -3.53
CA LEU A 102 9.58 -3.59 -2.27
C LEU A 102 10.40 -4.43 -1.29
N THR A 103 11.12 -5.43 -1.79
CA THR A 103 11.73 -6.52 -1.01
C THR A 103 13.25 -6.44 -0.92
N SER A 104 13.93 -5.79 -1.87
CA SER A 104 15.37 -5.60 -1.91
C SER A 104 15.91 -4.84 -0.70
N GLN A 105 17.18 -5.05 -0.36
CA GLN A 105 17.86 -4.46 0.79
C GLN A 105 19.12 -3.71 0.37
N ASP A 106 19.57 -2.86 1.25
CA ASP A 106 20.88 -2.19 1.23
C ASP A 106 21.26 -1.62 -0.14
N GLU A 107 22.38 -2.05 -0.71
CA GLU A 107 22.90 -1.55 -1.99
C GLU A 107 21.97 -1.90 -3.16
N ASP A 108 21.39 -3.11 -3.20
CA ASP A 108 20.40 -3.49 -4.23
C ASP A 108 19.22 -2.52 -4.23
N TYR A 109 18.67 -2.24 -3.03
CA TYR A 109 17.57 -1.30 -2.91
C TYR A 109 17.97 0.10 -3.38
N LEU A 110 19.11 0.60 -2.96
CA LEU A 110 19.57 1.94 -3.33
C LEU A 110 19.77 2.04 -4.84
N ARG A 111 20.39 1.03 -5.46
CA ARG A 111 20.57 0.93 -6.91
C ARG A 111 19.22 0.91 -7.63
N GLN A 112 18.34 -0.01 -7.26
CA GLN A 112 17.02 -0.12 -7.86
C GLN A 112 16.20 1.16 -7.67
N ARG A 113 16.26 1.78 -6.48
CA ARG A 113 15.56 3.04 -6.21
C ARG A 113 16.04 4.16 -7.13
N ARG A 114 17.37 4.30 -7.37
CA ARG A 114 17.91 5.32 -8.27
C ARG A 114 17.47 5.10 -9.72
N LEU A 115 17.40 3.85 -10.18
CA LEU A 115 16.91 3.52 -11.52
C LEU A 115 15.43 3.80 -11.70
N VAL A 116 14.63 3.51 -10.68
CA VAL A 116 13.15 3.60 -10.76
C VAL A 116 12.64 5.01 -10.46
N GLN A 117 13.25 5.74 -9.53
CA GLN A 117 12.73 7.02 -9.04
C GLN A 117 12.47 8.08 -10.15
N PRO A 118 13.30 8.21 -11.20
CA PRO A 118 13.03 9.13 -12.30
C PRO A 118 11.72 8.83 -13.05
N LEU A 119 11.23 7.60 -12.98
CA LEU A 119 10.00 7.15 -13.64
C LEU A 119 8.73 7.54 -12.87
N PHE A 120 8.88 7.85 -11.57
CA PHE A 120 7.79 8.25 -10.67
C PHE A 120 7.85 9.74 -10.31
N THR A 121 8.49 10.57 -11.17
CA THR A 121 8.42 12.03 -11.02
C THR A 121 6.99 12.51 -11.22
N ARG A 122 6.64 13.63 -10.59
CA ARG A 122 5.29 14.22 -10.70
C ARG A 122 4.88 14.40 -12.17
N ARG A 123 5.72 15.00 -13.01
CA ARG A 123 5.46 15.22 -14.44
C ARG A 123 5.08 13.92 -15.18
N ARG A 124 5.80 12.81 -14.92
CA ARG A 124 5.50 11.53 -15.58
C ARG A 124 4.21 10.92 -15.08
N VAL A 125 4.00 10.95 -13.77
CA VAL A 125 2.77 10.43 -13.16
C VAL A 125 1.56 11.22 -13.64
N ASP A 126 1.66 12.55 -13.75
CA ASP A 126 0.60 13.41 -14.29
C ASP A 126 0.21 13.01 -15.73
N GLY A 127 1.14 12.50 -16.52
CA GLY A 127 0.88 11.97 -17.86
C GLY A 127 -0.03 10.73 -17.90
N TYR A 128 -0.21 10.02 -16.80
CA TYR A 128 -1.10 8.86 -16.71
C TYR A 128 -2.57 9.22 -16.42
N ALA A 129 -2.88 10.48 -16.16
CA ALA A 129 -4.24 10.92 -15.81
C ALA A 129 -5.30 10.50 -16.83
N ALA A 130 -4.99 10.62 -18.13
CA ALA A 130 -5.91 10.23 -19.21
C ALA A 130 -6.18 8.72 -19.22
N ALA A 131 -5.17 7.88 -18.97
CA ALA A 131 -5.32 6.42 -18.90
C ALA A 131 -6.21 6.02 -17.70
N VAL A 132 -6.00 6.63 -16.54
CA VAL A 132 -6.85 6.42 -15.35
C VAL A 132 -8.30 6.83 -15.64
N ALA A 133 -8.50 7.99 -16.26
CA ALA A 133 -9.84 8.46 -16.61
C ALA A 133 -10.55 7.52 -17.59
N ALA A 134 -9.83 6.97 -18.59
CA ALA A 134 -10.39 6.02 -19.54
C ALA A 134 -10.83 4.71 -18.88
N GLU A 135 -10.02 4.13 -17.99
CA GLU A 135 -10.39 2.91 -17.25
C GLU A 135 -11.57 3.16 -16.30
N THR A 136 -11.60 4.35 -15.68
CA THR A 136 -12.73 4.74 -14.83
C THR A 136 -14.01 4.87 -15.67
N ALA A 137 -13.94 5.48 -16.85
CA ALA A 137 -15.10 5.60 -17.74
C ALA A 137 -15.63 4.22 -18.14
N GLN A 138 -14.77 3.29 -18.52
CA GLN A 138 -15.15 1.92 -18.86
C GLN A 138 -15.85 1.21 -17.68
N THR A 139 -15.36 1.39 -16.46
CA THR A 139 -16.02 0.85 -15.26
C THR A 139 -17.42 1.47 -15.06
N LEU A 140 -17.55 2.78 -15.25
CA LEU A 140 -18.84 3.45 -15.10
C LEU A 140 -19.83 3.08 -16.21
N GLU A 141 -19.37 2.81 -17.43
CA GLU A 141 -20.20 2.30 -18.53
C GLU A 141 -20.80 0.93 -18.20
N SER A 142 -20.04 0.02 -17.60
CA SER A 142 -20.56 -1.29 -17.19
C SER A 142 -21.67 -1.19 -16.12
N TRP A 143 -21.76 -0.09 -15.37
CA TRP A 143 -22.81 0.13 -14.39
C TRP A 143 -24.08 0.77 -14.97
N GLN A 144 -24.03 1.33 -16.18
CA GLN A 144 -25.19 1.99 -16.80
C GLN A 144 -26.37 1.03 -17.08
N GLU A 145 -26.06 -0.24 -17.36
CA GLU A 145 -27.06 -1.26 -17.61
C GLU A 145 -27.81 -1.70 -16.34
N ALA A 146 -27.29 -1.32 -15.20
CA ALA A 146 -27.74 -1.79 -13.88
C ALA A 146 -28.42 -0.66 -13.07
N THR A 147 -29.53 -0.13 -13.57
CA THR A 147 -30.35 0.89 -12.85
C THR A 147 -30.80 0.35 -11.49
N ASP A 148 -30.56 1.10 -10.40
CA ASP A 148 -30.77 0.70 -9.00
C ASP A 148 -29.97 -0.57 -8.57
N ALA A 149 -28.88 -0.85 -9.25
CA ALA A 149 -28.05 -2.02 -8.95
C ALA A 149 -27.33 -1.87 -7.60
N VAL A 150 -27.11 -3.00 -6.99
CA VAL A 150 -26.21 -3.14 -5.85
C VAL A 150 -24.87 -3.64 -6.38
N VAL A 151 -23.81 -2.83 -6.19
CA VAL A 151 -22.45 -3.18 -6.58
C VAL A 151 -21.61 -3.45 -5.34
N ASP A 152 -20.69 -4.40 -5.43
CA ASP A 152 -19.64 -4.56 -4.43
C ASP A 152 -18.44 -3.66 -4.80
N VAL A 153 -18.36 -2.51 -4.11
CA VAL A 153 -17.31 -1.53 -4.43
C VAL A 153 -15.91 -2.06 -4.16
N SER A 154 -15.72 -3.10 -3.34
CA SER A 154 -14.40 -3.69 -3.14
C SER A 154 -13.94 -4.47 -4.37
N VAL A 155 -14.84 -5.17 -5.04
CA VAL A 155 -14.58 -5.91 -6.28
C VAL A 155 -14.40 -4.95 -7.45
N GLU A 156 -15.32 -3.99 -7.60
CA GLU A 156 -15.27 -3.03 -8.70
C GLU A 156 -14.01 -2.17 -8.68
N MET A 157 -13.61 -1.67 -7.51
CA MET A 157 -12.40 -0.87 -7.38
C MET A 157 -11.13 -1.71 -7.53
N MET A 158 -11.17 -3.01 -7.20
CA MET A 158 -10.07 -3.93 -7.47
C MET A 158 -9.84 -4.08 -8.98
N HIS A 159 -10.90 -4.31 -9.75
CA HIS A 159 -10.82 -4.42 -11.20
C HIS A 159 -10.39 -3.11 -11.85
N LEU A 160 -10.92 -1.96 -11.38
CA LEU A 160 -10.54 -0.64 -11.90
C LEU A 160 -9.04 -0.39 -11.68
N ALA A 161 -8.55 -0.52 -10.45
CA ALA A 161 -7.16 -0.25 -10.12
C ALA A 161 -6.21 -1.23 -10.83
N LEU A 162 -6.60 -2.50 -10.95
CA LEU A 162 -5.79 -3.49 -11.66
C LEU A 162 -5.70 -3.17 -13.16
N ARG A 163 -6.82 -2.81 -13.82
CA ARG A 163 -6.82 -2.39 -15.22
C ARG A 163 -6.00 -1.12 -15.43
N ALA A 164 -6.16 -0.11 -14.58
CA ALA A 164 -5.40 1.14 -14.67
C ALA A 164 -3.89 0.88 -14.57
N VAL A 165 -3.45 0.12 -13.58
CA VAL A 165 -2.04 -0.24 -13.42
C VAL A 165 -1.53 -1.08 -14.59
N ALA A 166 -2.29 -2.09 -15.05
CA ALA A 166 -1.90 -2.93 -16.17
C ALA A 166 -1.78 -2.11 -17.47
N ARG A 167 -2.70 -1.19 -17.74
CA ARG A 167 -2.62 -0.29 -18.91
C ARG A 167 -1.41 0.63 -18.83
N ILE A 168 -1.14 1.22 -17.69
CA ILE A 168 0.00 2.13 -17.50
C ILE A 168 1.33 1.37 -17.57
N LEU A 169 1.39 0.18 -16.97
CA LEU A 169 2.59 -0.65 -17.00
C LEU A 169 2.84 -1.25 -18.40
N PHE A 170 1.79 -1.71 -19.06
CA PHE A 170 1.93 -2.61 -20.23
C PHE A 170 1.32 -2.07 -21.52
N GLY A 171 0.47 -1.07 -21.45
CA GLY A 171 -0.14 -0.37 -22.59
C GLY A 171 -1.20 -1.15 -23.37
N THR A 172 -1.22 -2.49 -23.30
CA THR A 172 -2.15 -3.34 -24.07
C THR A 172 -2.42 -4.66 -23.35
N ASP A 173 -3.51 -5.34 -23.75
CA ASP A 173 -3.95 -6.67 -23.29
C ASP A 173 -4.12 -6.77 -21.77
N VAL A 174 -4.99 -5.88 -21.27
CA VAL A 174 -5.24 -5.72 -19.84
C VAL A 174 -6.04 -6.89 -19.28
N ASP A 175 -7.06 -7.38 -20.01
CA ASP A 175 -8.05 -8.32 -19.48
C ASP A 175 -7.43 -9.69 -19.13
N ALA A 176 -6.58 -10.23 -20.01
CA ALA A 176 -5.88 -11.48 -19.73
C ALA A 176 -4.93 -11.40 -18.53
N THR A 177 -4.37 -10.21 -18.25
CA THR A 177 -3.54 -9.94 -17.08
C THR A 177 -4.40 -9.90 -15.81
N VAL A 178 -5.56 -9.24 -15.87
CA VAL A 178 -6.52 -9.13 -14.77
C VAL A 178 -6.95 -10.52 -14.30
N ASP A 179 -7.39 -11.38 -15.22
CA ASP A 179 -7.85 -12.74 -14.91
C ASP A 179 -6.79 -13.59 -14.19
N VAL A 180 -5.53 -13.48 -14.59
CA VAL A 180 -4.45 -14.23 -13.95
C VAL A 180 -4.15 -13.68 -12.57
N VAL A 181 -4.09 -12.37 -12.41
CA VAL A 181 -3.83 -11.72 -11.12
C VAL A 181 -4.94 -12.03 -10.12
N ASP A 182 -6.20 -11.89 -10.51
CA ASP A 182 -7.36 -12.17 -9.65
C ASP A 182 -7.38 -13.63 -9.15
N ARG A 183 -6.97 -14.57 -10.00
CA ARG A 183 -6.93 -15.99 -9.64
C ARG A 183 -5.71 -16.35 -8.80
N CYS A 184 -4.54 -15.82 -9.13
CA CYS A 184 -3.27 -16.28 -8.58
C CYS A 184 -2.83 -15.51 -7.34
N PHE A 185 -3.08 -14.19 -7.30
CA PHE A 185 -2.60 -13.34 -6.21
C PHE A 185 -3.14 -13.71 -4.83
N PRO A 186 -4.45 -14.01 -4.64
CA PRO A 186 -4.97 -14.46 -3.35
C PRO A 186 -4.29 -15.73 -2.84
N VAL A 187 -4.01 -16.69 -3.74
CA VAL A 187 -3.35 -17.96 -3.40
C VAL A 187 -1.95 -17.73 -2.84
N ILE A 188 -1.17 -16.85 -3.51
CA ILE A 188 0.20 -16.56 -3.10
C ILE A 188 0.22 -15.74 -1.81
N THR A 189 -0.68 -14.77 -1.68
CA THR A 189 -0.77 -13.94 -0.47
C THR A 189 -1.12 -14.79 0.76
N GLU A 190 -2.11 -15.67 0.65
CA GLU A 190 -2.45 -16.60 1.73
C GLU A 190 -1.26 -17.50 2.09
N TYR A 191 -0.54 -18.00 1.08
CA TYR A 191 0.65 -18.82 1.28
C TYR A 191 1.75 -18.06 2.02
N VAL A 192 2.05 -16.83 1.60
CA VAL A 192 3.06 -15.96 2.24
C VAL A 192 2.68 -15.64 3.69
N LEU A 193 1.42 -15.27 3.93
CA LEU A 193 0.92 -14.96 5.27
C LEU A 193 1.08 -16.15 6.21
N ARG A 194 0.61 -17.32 5.76
CA ARG A 194 0.69 -18.54 6.57
C ARG A 194 2.13 -18.90 6.93
N ARG A 195 3.08 -18.73 6.01
CA ARG A 195 4.49 -19.02 6.24
C ARG A 195 5.16 -17.94 7.09
N GLY A 196 4.89 -16.68 6.82
CA GLY A 196 5.48 -15.55 7.53
C GLY A 196 5.11 -15.48 9.02
N TYR A 197 3.96 -16.05 9.39
CA TYR A 197 3.52 -16.18 10.78
C TYR A 197 3.74 -17.57 11.39
N SER A 198 4.22 -18.53 10.61
CA SER A 198 4.49 -19.88 11.10
C SER A 198 5.82 -19.93 11.85
N PRO A 199 5.85 -20.51 13.05
CA PRO A 199 7.11 -20.72 13.78
C PRO A 199 8.00 -21.80 13.16
N ALA A 200 7.44 -22.66 12.29
CA ALA A 200 8.16 -23.70 11.57
C ALA A 200 7.54 -23.91 10.20
N ASN A 201 8.34 -23.75 9.16
CA ASN A 201 7.90 -23.90 7.77
C ASN A 201 8.41 -25.20 7.14
N ILE A 202 7.51 -25.89 6.45
CA ILE A 202 7.89 -27.00 5.57
C ILE A 202 8.69 -26.42 4.39
N PRO A 203 9.83 -27.03 3.99
CA PRO A 203 10.60 -26.55 2.85
C PRO A 203 9.73 -26.40 1.58
N ARG A 204 9.93 -25.32 0.83
CA ARG A 204 9.17 -25.04 -0.42
C ARG A 204 9.32 -26.15 -1.47
N SER A 205 10.46 -26.84 -1.46
CA SER A 205 10.75 -27.98 -2.36
C SER A 205 9.91 -29.23 -2.08
N TRP A 206 9.28 -29.35 -0.89
CA TRP A 206 8.44 -30.49 -0.59
C TRP A 206 7.10 -30.41 -1.31
N PRO A 207 6.62 -31.49 -1.97
CA PRO A 207 5.46 -31.47 -2.83
C PRO A 207 4.13 -31.50 -2.06
N THR A 208 3.97 -30.64 -1.05
CA THR A 208 2.69 -30.49 -0.34
C THR A 208 1.64 -29.84 -1.25
N PRO A 209 0.34 -30.06 -1.02
CA PRO A 209 -0.71 -29.41 -1.79
C PRO A 209 -0.62 -27.87 -1.79
N ALA A 210 -0.22 -27.29 -0.65
CA ALA A 210 -0.03 -25.84 -0.52
C ALA A 210 1.16 -25.33 -1.35
N ASN A 211 2.32 -26.02 -1.26
CA ASN A 211 3.51 -25.65 -2.04
C ASN A 211 3.26 -25.77 -3.55
N ARG A 212 2.57 -26.85 -3.99
CA ARG A 212 2.24 -27.03 -5.42
C ARG A 212 1.30 -25.95 -5.94
N ARG A 213 0.24 -25.60 -5.16
CA ARG A 213 -0.69 -24.52 -5.56
C ARG A 213 0.00 -23.16 -5.64
N ALA A 214 0.85 -22.84 -4.66
CA ALA A 214 1.60 -21.60 -4.68
C ALA A 214 2.61 -21.54 -5.83
N ALA A 215 3.33 -22.63 -6.11
CA ALA A 215 4.26 -22.71 -7.23
C ALA A 215 3.54 -22.52 -8.57
N ALA A 216 2.42 -23.22 -8.81
CA ALA A 216 1.64 -23.06 -10.03
C ALA A 216 1.12 -21.63 -10.22
N ALA A 217 0.62 -20.98 -9.15
CA ALA A 217 0.16 -19.60 -9.21
C ALA A 217 1.31 -18.61 -9.48
N LEU A 218 2.50 -18.84 -8.91
CA LEU A 218 3.69 -18.03 -9.20
C LEU A 218 4.16 -18.21 -10.64
N ASP A 219 4.17 -19.43 -11.16
CA ASP A 219 4.57 -19.72 -12.55
C ASP A 219 3.63 -19.00 -13.54
N GLU A 220 2.30 -18.98 -13.27
CA GLU A 220 1.34 -18.25 -14.10
C GLU A 220 1.59 -16.73 -14.05
N LEU A 221 1.82 -16.14 -12.87
CA LEU A 221 2.11 -14.71 -12.73
C LEU A 221 3.42 -14.32 -13.41
N TYR A 222 4.49 -15.09 -13.22
CA TYR A 222 5.74 -14.87 -13.90
C TYR A 222 5.60 -15.03 -15.42
N GLY A 223 4.79 -15.99 -15.88
CA GLY A 223 4.47 -16.17 -17.29
C GLY A 223 3.76 -14.96 -17.90
N VAL A 224 2.91 -14.24 -17.15
CA VAL A 224 2.34 -12.96 -17.58
C VAL A 224 3.45 -11.91 -17.76
N CYS A 225 4.30 -11.74 -16.75
CA CYS A 225 5.39 -10.77 -16.82
C CYS A 225 6.34 -11.04 -17.99
N ASP A 226 6.71 -12.31 -18.21
CA ASP A 226 7.62 -12.70 -19.30
C ASP A 226 7.00 -12.44 -20.69
N ARG A 227 5.70 -12.75 -20.87
CA ARG A 227 4.99 -12.43 -22.14
C ARG A 227 4.96 -10.94 -22.42
N ILE A 228 4.68 -10.14 -21.41
CA ILE A 228 4.61 -8.67 -21.53
C ILE A 228 5.99 -8.10 -21.90
N ILE A 229 7.05 -8.54 -21.19
CA ILE A 229 8.43 -8.11 -21.48
C ILE A 229 8.85 -8.53 -22.89
N ALA A 230 8.54 -9.77 -23.31
CA ALA A 230 8.85 -10.26 -24.65
C ALA A 230 8.11 -9.49 -25.76
N GLY A 231 6.81 -9.21 -25.56
CA GLY A 231 6.02 -8.43 -26.51
C GLY A 231 6.57 -7.02 -26.73
N ARG A 232 7.05 -6.38 -25.65
CA ARG A 232 7.67 -5.05 -25.75
C ARG A 232 9.03 -5.05 -26.44
N ARG A 233 9.85 -6.07 -26.20
CA ARG A 233 11.12 -6.22 -26.91
C ARG A 233 10.92 -6.42 -28.41
N ALA A 234 9.90 -7.19 -28.80
CA ALA A 234 9.54 -7.38 -30.20
C ALA A 234 9.10 -6.06 -30.87
N ALA A 235 8.19 -5.31 -30.22
CA ALA A 235 7.74 -4.01 -30.71
C ALA A 235 8.87 -2.97 -30.81
N ALA A 236 9.80 -2.96 -29.89
CA ALA A 236 10.98 -2.09 -29.93
C ALA A 236 11.96 -2.47 -31.04
N GLY A 237 12.10 -3.77 -31.35
CA GLY A 237 12.92 -4.28 -32.45
C GLY A 237 12.35 -3.93 -33.84
N GLU A 238 11.05 -3.93 -33.98
CA GLU A 238 10.36 -3.55 -35.24
C GLU A 238 10.41 -2.03 -35.50
N GLY A 239 10.43 -1.20 -34.46
CA GLY A 239 10.55 0.27 -34.55
C GLY A 239 11.97 0.77 -34.82
N ALA A 240 13.01 -0.03 -34.61
CA ALA A 240 14.41 0.37 -34.73
C ALA A 240 14.91 0.44 -36.24
N SER A 241 14.08 0.13 -37.21
CA SER A 241 14.44 0.18 -38.62
C SER A 241 14.17 1.54 -39.32
N VAL A 242 13.72 2.58 -38.58
CA VAL A 242 13.47 3.90 -39.19
C VAL A 242 14.29 4.96 -38.39
N ASP A 243 15.30 5.50 -39.14
CA ASP A 243 16.12 6.68 -38.84
C ASP A 243 17.15 6.66 -37.67
N ALA A 244 18.33 6.14 -37.97
CA ALA A 244 19.59 6.44 -37.30
C ALA A 244 20.19 7.82 -37.72
N GLY A 245 19.38 8.89 -37.81
CA GLY A 245 19.82 10.14 -38.44
C GLY A 245 19.52 11.46 -37.76
N SER A 246 18.78 11.50 -36.65
CA SER A 246 18.54 12.79 -35.98
C SER A 246 18.79 12.71 -34.47
N GLY A 247 19.83 13.42 -34.02
CA GLY A 247 20.22 13.55 -32.60
C GLY A 247 19.26 14.40 -31.76
N ALA A 248 17.96 14.32 -32.01
CA ALA A 248 16.92 14.92 -31.17
C ALA A 248 16.46 13.86 -30.15
N ARG A 249 16.78 14.08 -28.87
CA ARG A 249 16.10 13.41 -27.77
C ARG A 249 14.61 13.77 -27.86
N THR A 250 13.84 12.94 -28.57
CA THR A 250 12.38 13.04 -28.55
C THR A 250 11.93 12.88 -27.11
N ASP A 251 11.16 13.85 -26.62
CA ASP A 251 10.47 13.82 -25.36
C ASP A 251 9.57 12.56 -25.38
N ARG A 252 9.94 11.54 -24.57
CA ARG A 252 9.24 10.25 -24.49
C ARG A 252 8.00 10.35 -23.61
N ASP A 253 7.24 11.42 -23.76
CA ASP A 253 5.95 11.59 -23.14
C ASP A 253 4.95 10.65 -23.84
N GLY A 254 4.49 9.61 -23.13
CA GLY A 254 3.55 8.60 -23.64
C GLY A 254 4.09 7.17 -23.73
N GLU A 255 5.36 6.93 -23.42
CA GLU A 255 5.88 5.56 -23.29
C GLU A 255 5.36 4.93 -21.97
N ASP A 256 4.96 3.65 -22.06
CA ASP A 256 4.56 2.89 -20.86
C ASP A 256 5.73 2.67 -19.91
N LEU A 257 5.37 2.42 -18.65
CA LEU A 257 6.37 2.30 -17.56
C LEU A 257 7.35 1.13 -17.80
N LEU A 258 6.92 0.04 -18.43
CA LEU A 258 7.80 -1.09 -18.72
C LEU A 258 8.89 -0.72 -19.74
N THR A 259 8.54 0.01 -20.81
CA THR A 259 9.51 0.51 -21.79
C THR A 259 10.55 1.41 -21.09
N LEU A 260 10.10 2.27 -20.19
CA LEU A 260 10.97 3.15 -19.41
C LEU A 260 11.84 2.37 -18.42
N LEU A 261 11.31 1.34 -17.76
CA LEU A 261 12.07 0.47 -16.86
C LEU A 261 13.16 -0.32 -17.61
N ALA A 262 12.81 -0.87 -18.79
CA ALA A 262 13.76 -1.61 -19.62
C ALA A 262 14.87 -0.71 -20.17
N ALA A 263 14.60 0.58 -20.36
CA ALA A 263 15.56 1.58 -20.82
C ALA A 263 16.30 2.29 -19.66
N ALA A 264 15.91 2.04 -18.41
CA ALA A 264 16.52 2.71 -17.25
C ALA A 264 18.00 2.32 -17.12
N GLN A 265 18.86 3.32 -17.16
CA GLN A 265 20.30 3.17 -17.04
C GLN A 265 20.88 4.28 -16.17
N SER A 266 21.93 3.95 -15.44
CA SER A 266 22.73 4.89 -14.67
C SER A 266 24.21 4.62 -14.95
N ALA A 267 25.03 5.66 -14.98
CA ALA A 267 26.48 5.53 -15.17
C ALA A 267 27.12 4.69 -14.06
N ASP A 268 26.59 4.81 -12.83
CA ASP A 268 27.13 4.13 -11.65
C ASP A 268 26.43 2.80 -11.34
N ASP A 269 25.14 2.65 -11.73
CA ASP A 269 24.28 1.55 -11.30
C ASP A 269 23.97 0.54 -12.43
N GLY A 270 24.39 0.80 -13.67
CA GLY A 270 24.08 -0.05 -14.82
C GLY A 270 22.60 -0.01 -15.20
N SER A 271 22.04 -1.17 -15.57
CA SER A 271 20.65 -1.38 -15.94
C SER A 271 20.07 -2.59 -15.20
N PHE A 272 18.75 -2.82 -15.34
CA PHE A 272 18.13 -4.06 -14.88
C PHE A 272 18.46 -5.21 -15.82
N ASP A 273 18.83 -6.37 -15.27
CA ASP A 273 18.82 -7.61 -16.02
C ASP A 273 17.37 -8.14 -16.23
N ALA A 274 17.23 -9.24 -16.96
CA ALA A 274 15.91 -9.77 -17.29
C ALA A 274 15.12 -10.27 -16.06
N ALA A 275 15.81 -10.85 -15.08
CA ALA A 275 15.18 -11.35 -13.87
C ALA A 275 14.77 -10.19 -12.95
N GLU A 276 15.65 -9.22 -12.77
CA GLU A 276 15.36 -8.00 -12.00
C GLU A 276 14.19 -7.22 -12.62
N LEU A 277 14.18 -7.06 -13.95
CA LEU A 277 13.09 -6.38 -14.64
C LEU A 277 11.74 -7.09 -14.39
N ARG A 278 11.71 -8.41 -14.48
CA ARG A 278 10.54 -9.22 -14.19
C ARG A 278 10.06 -9.05 -12.74
N ASP A 279 10.97 -9.06 -11.78
CA ASP A 279 10.66 -8.86 -10.37
C ASP A 279 10.09 -7.44 -10.12
N GLN A 280 10.64 -6.40 -10.79
CA GLN A 280 10.10 -5.04 -10.70
C GLN A 280 8.67 -4.97 -11.27
N VAL A 281 8.44 -5.55 -12.45
CA VAL A 281 7.13 -5.58 -13.11
C VAL A 281 6.09 -6.24 -12.21
N LEU A 282 6.41 -7.42 -11.68
CA LEU A 282 5.52 -8.15 -10.77
C LEU A 282 5.20 -7.33 -9.51
N ILE A 283 6.22 -6.73 -8.88
CA ILE A 283 6.03 -5.92 -7.68
C ILE A 283 5.18 -4.68 -7.96
N PHE A 284 5.38 -3.99 -9.07
CA PHE A 284 4.55 -2.82 -9.39
C PHE A 284 3.11 -3.20 -9.70
N LEU A 285 2.89 -4.30 -10.42
CA LEU A 285 1.56 -4.82 -10.67
C LEU A 285 0.82 -5.11 -9.35
N LEU A 286 1.47 -5.83 -8.43
CA LEU A 286 0.86 -6.24 -7.17
C LEU A 286 0.69 -5.10 -6.18
N ALA A 287 1.71 -4.24 -6.03
CA ALA A 287 1.67 -3.13 -5.07
C ALA A 287 0.74 -1.99 -5.52
N GLY A 288 0.58 -1.78 -6.83
CA GLY A 288 -0.19 -0.68 -7.38
C GLY A 288 -1.70 -0.90 -7.30
N HIS A 289 -2.19 -2.13 -7.57
CA HIS A 289 -3.63 -2.33 -7.68
C HIS A 289 -4.34 -2.48 -6.32
N GLU A 290 -3.90 -3.40 -5.45
CA GLU A 290 -4.62 -3.73 -4.22
C GLU A 290 -4.68 -2.56 -3.22
N THR A 291 -3.60 -1.78 -3.14
CA THR A 291 -3.54 -0.65 -2.21
C THR A 291 -4.44 0.51 -2.63
N THR A 292 -4.48 0.83 -3.92
CA THR A 292 -5.35 1.88 -4.47
C THR A 292 -6.82 1.43 -4.42
N ALA A 293 -7.09 0.18 -4.80
CA ALA A 293 -8.43 -0.41 -4.71
C ALA A 293 -9.02 -0.34 -3.29
N THR A 294 -8.22 -0.71 -2.28
CA THR A 294 -8.61 -0.59 -0.87
C THR A 294 -8.97 0.85 -0.51
N SER A 295 -8.14 1.82 -0.90
CA SER A 295 -8.37 3.23 -0.62
C SER A 295 -9.65 3.75 -1.30
N LEU A 296 -9.89 3.37 -2.54
CA LEU A 296 -11.10 3.71 -3.31
C LEU A 296 -12.36 3.09 -2.72
N ALA A 297 -12.34 1.79 -2.46
CA ALA A 297 -13.49 1.04 -1.95
C ALA A 297 -13.96 1.58 -0.59
N PHE A 298 -13.02 1.78 0.34
CA PHE A 298 -13.37 2.35 1.64
C PHE A 298 -13.78 3.82 1.56
N SER A 299 -13.23 4.62 0.63
CA SER A 299 -13.69 6.00 0.41
C SER A 299 -15.14 6.04 -0.07
N LEU A 300 -15.50 5.21 -1.06
CA LEU A 300 -16.88 5.12 -1.57
C LEU A 300 -17.83 4.61 -0.49
N HIS A 301 -17.45 3.56 0.23
CA HIS A 301 -18.29 3.00 1.29
C HIS A 301 -18.50 4.00 2.45
N LEU A 302 -17.47 4.71 2.86
CA LEU A 302 -17.58 5.75 3.89
C LEU A 302 -18.49 6.90 3.43
N LEU A 303 -18.36 7.36 2.20
CA LEU A 303 -19.23 8.38 1.63
C LEU A 303 -20.67 7.87 1.45
N ALA A 304 -20.87 6.59 1.12
CA ALA A 304 -22.20 5.97 1.04
C ALA A 304 -22.92 5.93 2.40
N ARG A 305 -22.17 5.91 3.50
CA ARG A 305 -22.70 5.98 4.87
C ARG A 305 -22.90 7.40 5.40
N HIS A 306 -22.33 8.41 4.70
CA HIS A 306 -22.37 9.82 5.10
C HIS A 306 -22.86 10.70 3.94
N PRO A 307 -24.18 10.71 3.66
CA PRO A 307 -24.73 11.41 2.50
C PRO A 307 -24.40 12.90 2.43
N GLU A 308 -24.29 13.55 3.59
CA GLU A 308 -23.93 14.98 3.69
C GLU A 308 -22.49 15.24 3.23
N LEU A 309 -21.54 14.35 3.57
CA LEU A 309 -20.16 14.46 3.14
C LEU A 309 -20.00 14.11 1.65
N GLN A 310 -20.79 13.12 1.19
CA GLN A 310 -20.87 12.77 -0.23
C GLN A 310 -21.42 13.95 -1.07
N THR A 311 -22.46 14.62 -0.60
CA THR A 311 -23.03 15.80 -1.25
C THR A 311 -21.99 16.93 -1.35
N ARG A 312 -21.29 17.23 -0.26
CA ARG A 312 -20.22 18.22 -0.24
C ARG A 312 -19.09 17.89 -1.24
N ALA A 313 -18.71 16.62 -1.37
CA ALA A 313 -17.73 16.19 -2.37
C ALA A 313 -18.25 16.41 -3.80
N ARG A 314 -19.51 16.08 -4.09
CA ARG A 314 -20.13 16.32 -5.40
C ARG A 314 -20.24 17.80 -5.76
N GLU A 315 -20.55 18.67 -4.79
CA GLU A 315 -20.58 20.12 -5.00
C GLU A 315 -19.20 20.66 -5.41
N GLU A 316 -18.13 20.19 -4.75
CA GLU A 316 -16.77 20.56 -5.16
C GLU A 316 -16.46 20.08 -6.57
N ILE A 317 -16.73 18.79 -6.85
CA ILE A 317 -16.50 18.18 -8.16
C ILE A 317 -17.25 18.94 -9.28
N SER A 318 -18.54 19.22 -9.09
CA SER A 318 -19.35 19.94 -10.05
C SER A 318 -18.82 21.35 -10.33
N ARG A 319 -18.46 22.07 -9.27
CA ARG A 319 -17.91 23.44 -9.37
C ARG A 319 -16.56 23.49 -10.09
N VAL A 320 -15.70 22.46 -9.89
CA VAL A 320 -14.34 22.45 -10.45
C VAL A 320 -14.29 21.87 -11.86
N LEU A 321 -15.01 20.77 -12.08
CA LEU A 321 -14.94 20.01 -13.32
C LEU A 321 -16.07 20.33 -14.30
N GLY A 322 -17.29 20.65 -13.81
CA GLY A 322 -18.46 20.62 -14.68
C GLY A 322 -18.58 19.26 -15.34
N ASP A 323 -18.71 19.23 -16.67
CA ASP A 323 -18.84 17.99 -17.46
C ASP A 323 -17.51 17.48 -18.04
N ARG A 324 -16.42 18.21 -17.88
CA ARG A 324 -15.12 17.81 -18.45
C ARG A 324 -14.51 16.62 -17.68
N THR A 325 -13.73 15.83 -18.37
CA THR A 325 -12.90 14.79 -17.76
C THR A 325 -11.84 15.42 -16.84
N PRO A 326 -11.60 14.87 -15.62
CA PRO A 326 -10.56 15.39 -14.76
C PRO A 326 -9.17 15.16 -15.33
N GLU A 327 -8.28 16.11 -15.07
CA GLU A 327 -6.87 16.08 -15.44
C GLU A 327 -5.97 16.10 -14.20
N ALA A 328 -4.67 15.86 -14.38
CA ALA A 328 -3.72 15.85 -13.27
C ALA A 328 -3.71 17.16 -12.44
N ALA A 329 -3.87 18.30 -13.11
CA ALA A 329 -3.93 19.61 -12.45
C ALA A 329 -5.14 19.78 -11.50
N ASP A 330 -6.17 18.96 -11.67
CA ASP A 330 -7.36 19.03 -10.81
C ASP A 330 -7.16 18.43 -9.43
N LEU A 331 -6.13 17.62 -9.23
CA LEU A 331 -5.77 17.11 -7.91
C LEU A 331 -5.62 18.25 -6.88
N GLU A 332 -5.00 19.37 -7.28
CA GLU A 332 -4.85 20.55 -6.40
C GLU A 332 -6.14 21.37 -6.28
N ARG A 333 -7.07 21.24 -7.22
CA ARG A 333 -8.33 21.97 -7.28
C ARG A 333 -9.49 21.25 -6.59
N LEU A 334 -9.27 19.99 -6.17
CA LEU A 334 -10.22 19.15 -5.46
C LEU A 334 -9.73 18.84 -4.01
N PRO A 335 -9.48 19.90 -3.19
CA PRO A 335 -8.91 19.71 -1.87
C PRO A 335 -9.84 18.99 -0.91
N TYR A 336 -11.17 19.12 -1.02
CA TYR A 336 -12.08 18.40 -0.15
C TYR A 336 -12.13 16.90 -0.49
N LEU A 337 -12.18 16.56 -1.78
CA LEU A 337 -12.12 15.17 -2.21
C LEU A 337 -10.79 14.51 -1.80
N THR A 338 -9.69 15.25 -1.88
CA THR A 338 -8.38 14.79 -1.38
C THR A 338 -8.41 14.55 0.14
N ARG A 339 -9.11 15.40 0.92
CA ARG A 339 -9.29 15.19 2.37
C ARG A 339 -10.14 13.98 2.68
N VAL A 340 -11.19 13.72 1.91
CA VAL A 340 -12.00 12.49 1.99
C VAL A 340 -11.11 11.26 1.83
N LEU A 341 -10.29 11.23 0.79
CA LEU A 341 -9.36 10.13 0.52
C LEU A 341 -8.34 9.95 1.66
N LYS A 342 -7.73 11.03 2.16
CA LYS A 342 -6.78 10.97 3.27
C LYS A 342 -7.42 10.43 4.55
N GLU A 343 -8.64 10.83 4.85
CA GLU A 343 -9.37 10.36 6.03
C GLU A 343 -9.79 8.89 5.89
N SER A 344 -10.16 8.47 4.69
CA SER A 344 -10.37 7.04 4.41
C SER A 344 -9.09 6.23 4.64
N MET A 345 -7.94 6.70 4.13
CA MET A 345 -6.64 6.07 4.37
C MET A 345 -6.20 6.09 5.85
N ARG A 346 -6.70 7.04 6.64
CA ARG A 346 -6.49 7.07 8.09
C ARG A 346 -7.23 5.92 8.76
N LEU A 347 -8.52 5.80 8.48
CA LEU A 347 -9.37 4.75 9.06
C LEU A 347 -9.05 3.36 8.49
N TYR A 348 -8.74 3.27 7.20
CA TYR A 348 -8.48 2.02 6.50
C TYR A 348 -7.16 2.10 5.72
N PRO A 349 -6.01 2.16 6.43
CA PRO A 349 -4.71 2.21 5.76
C PRO A 349 -4.46 0.91 5.00
N ALA A 350 -4.19 1.01 3.70
CA ALA A 350 -3.95 -0.16 2.86
C ALA A 350 -2.76 -1.02 3.33
N ALA A 351 -1.77 -0.39 3.98
CA ALA A 351 -0.71 -1.07 4.72
C ALA A 351 -0.95 -0.90 6.24
N PRO A 352 -1.77 -1.76 6.87
CA PRO A 352 -2.18 -1.56 8.27
C PRO A 352 -1.06 -1.83 9.26
N VAL A 353 -0.05 -2.59 8.84
CA VAL A 353 1.11 -3.00 9.66
C VAL A 353 2.38 -2.94 8.82
N ILE A 354 3.45 -2.40 9.39
CA ILE A 354 4.76 -2.29 8.77
C ILE A 354 5.80 -2.94 9.68
N GLY A 355 6.47 -3.99 9.18
CA GLY A 355 7.51 -4.70 9.91
C GLY A 355 8.91 -4.13 9.63
N ARG A 356 9.79 -4.21 10.63
CA ARG A 356 11.24 -3.97 10.51
C ARG A 356 11.98 -4.97 11.39
N GLN A 357 13.28 -5.08 11.16
CA GLN A 357 14.20 -5.79 12.05
C GLN A 357 15.28 -4.81 12.51
N ALA A 358 15.50 -4.74 13.81
CA ALA A 358 16.58 -3.96 14.39
C ALA A 358 17.93 -4.63 14.12
N VAL A 359 18.88 -3.93 13.48
CA VAL A 359 20.23 -4.44 13.21
C VAL A 359 21.05 -4.43 14.51
N ALA A 360 21.05 -3.31 15.20
CA ALA A 360 21.69 -3.12 16.49
C ALA A 360 20.64 -2.77 17.54
N ALA A 361 20.99 -2.92 18.82
CA ALA A 361 20.14 -2.50 19.92
C ALA A 361 19.82 -1.00 19.82
N ALA A 362 18.56 -0.66 20.06
CA ALA A 362 18.03 0.70 20.03
C ALA A 362 17.18 0.99 21.27
N GLU A 363 16.78 2.23 21.40
CA GLU A 363 15.81 2.66 22.40
C GLU A 363 14.70 3.45 21.68
N ILE A 364 13.44 3.11 21.93
CA ILE A 364 12.27 3.83 21.38
C ILE A 364 11.37 4.20 22.55
N ASP A 365 11.09 5.49 22.69
CA ASP A 365 10.21 6.05 23.74
C ASP A 365 10.58 5.54 25.16
N GLY A 366 11.89 5.47 25.46
CA GLY A 366 12.40 5.00 26.75
C GLY A 366 12.46 3.47 26.91
N HIS A 367 12.05 2.70 25.89
CA HIS A 367 12.03 1.24 25.92
C HIS A 367 13.17 0.64 25.10
N ALA A 368 13.84 -0.37 25.63
CA ALA A 368 14.92 -1.06 24.96
C ALA A 368 14.39 -2.00 23.86
N ILE A 369 14.95 -1.88 22.65
CA ILE A 369 14.74 -2.75 21.50
C ILE A 369 16.03 -3.55 21.29
N PRO A 370 16.05 -4.87 21.49
CA PRO A 370 17.25 -5.68 21.27
C PRO A 370 17.68 -5.72 19.80
N ALA A 371 18.98 -5.97 19.57
CA ALA A 371 19.46 -6.33 18.24
C ALA A 371 18.76 -7.61 17.74
N GLY A 372 18.42 -7.66 16.45
CA GLY A 372 17.67 -8.77 15.86
C GLY A 372 16.17 -8.76 16.11
N ALA A 373 15.66 -7.85 16.98
CA ALA A 373 14.23 -7.79 17.30
C ALA A 373 13.38 -7.40 16.08
N THR A 374 12.24 -8.06 15.94
CA THR A 374 11.19 -7.63 15.01
C THR A 374 10.43 -6.44 15.61
N VAL A 375 10.47 -5.31 14.91
CA VAL A 375 9.75 -4.08 15.26
C VAL A 375 8.53 -3.94 14.37
N ILE A 376 7.38 -3.73 14.97
CA ILE A 376 6.09 -3.55 14.29
C ILE A 376 5.62 -2.12 14.48
N LEU A 377 5.40 -1.42 13.39
CA LEU A 377 4.66 -0.18 13.33
C LEU A 377 3.26 -0.49 12.80
N ALA A 378 2.24 0.03 13.44
CA ALA A 378 0.86 -0.23 13.02
C ALA A 378 0.16 1.08 12.67
N PRO A 379 0.17 1.53 11.38
CA PRO A 379 -0.69 2.62 10.92
C PRO A 379 -2.13 2.46 11.41
N TRP A 380 -2.68 1.25 11.42
CA TRP A 380 -4.00 0.94 11.98
C TRP A 380 -4.22 1.48 13.39
N VAL A 381 -3.21 1.42 14.25
CA VAL A 381 -3.27 1.89 15.65
C VAL A 381 -2.89 3.37 15.75
N THR A 382 -1.77 3.77 15.14
CA THR A 382 -1.28 5.16 15.22
C THR A 382 -2.26 6.14 14.59
N HIS A 383 -2.92 5.76 13.51
CA HIS A 383 -3.96 6.57 12.87
C HIS A 383 -5.28 6.64 13.67
N ARG A 384 -5.37 5.91 14.77
CA ARG A 384 -6.48 5.91 15.74
C ARG A 384 -6.05 6.35 17.13
N HIS A 385 -4.79 6.80 17.26
CA HIS A 385 -4.26 7.20 18.56
C HIS A 385 -4.96 8.46 19.07
N PRO A 386 -5.60 8.44 20.25
CA PRO A 386 -6.46 9.54 20.72
C PRO A 386 -5.72 10.86 20.95
N ASP A 387 -4.42 10.82 21.24
CA ASP A 387 -3.62 12.04 21.42
C ASP A 387 -3.40 12.79 20.09
N TYR A 388 -3.48 12.10 18.96
CA TYR A 388 -3.35 12.69 17.64
C TYR A 388 -4.69 12.88 16.94
N TRP A 389 -5.70 12.06 17.30
CA TRP A 389 -6.98 11.97 16.63
C TRP A 389 -8.13 11.95 17.63
N PRO A 390 -8.63 13.11 18.07
CA PRO A 390 -9.84 13.17 18.91
C PRO A 390 -11.00 12.48 18.21
N ASP A 391 -11.78 11.67 18.95
CA ASP A 391 -12.86 10.83 18.39
C ASP A 391 -12.38 10.01 17.17
N PRO A 392 -11.44 9.07 17.36
CA PRO A 392 -10.65 8.48 16.27
C PRO A 392 -11.45 7.62 15.29
N GLU A 393 -12.62 7.10 15.68
CA GLU A 393 -13.44 6.26 14.79
C GLU A 393 -14.40 7.09 13.92
N ARG A 394 -14.59 8.38 14.21
CA ARG A 394 -15.42 9.24 13.41
C ARG A 394 -14.75 9.56 12.08
N PHE A 395 -15.49 9.37 10.99
CA PHE A 395 -15.08 9.80 9.64
C PHE A 395 -15.29 11.31 9.48
N ASP A 396 -14.20 12.06 9.44
CA ASP A 396 -14.20 13.52 9.38
C ASP A 396 -13.08 14.06 8.47
N PRO A 397 -13.38 14.33 7.20
CA PRO A 397 -12.39 14.86 6.25
C PRO A 397 -11.75 16.18 6.66
N ASP A 398 -12.40 16.96 7.52
CA ASP A 398 -11.87 18.26 7.94
C ASP A 398 -10.68 18.15 8.93
N ARG A 399 -10.37 16.94 9.40
CA ARG A 399 -9.08 16.63 10.06
C ARG A 399 -7.86 16.86 9.19
N PHE A 400 -8.04 16.95 7.88
CA PHE A 400 -7.00 17.17 6.88
C PHE A 400 -7.04 18.55 6.22
N THR A 401 -7.59 19.55 6.94
CA THR A 401 -7.33 20.95 6.56
C THR A 401 -5.84 21.27 6.75
N PRO A 402 -5.28 22.24 5.99
CA PRO A 402 -3.87 22.60 6.14
C PRO A 402 -3.47 22.95 7.59
N GLU A 403 -4.34 23.64 8.32
CA GLU A 403 -4.13 24.03 9.72
C GLU A 403 -4.09 22.81 10.64
N ALA A 404 -5.03 21.87 10.47
CA ALA A 404 -5.11 20.66 11.27
C ALA A 404 -3.94 19.70 10.97
N GLU A 405 -3.49 19.62 9.72
CA GLU A 405 -2.30 18.84 9.36
C GLU A 405 -1.03 19.45 9.96
N ALA A 406 -0.87 20.78 9.90
CA ALA A 406 0.30 21.47 10.45
C ALA A 406 0.41 21.35 11.98
N ALA A 407 -0.72 21.25 12.68
CA ALA A 407 -0.76 21.12 14.15
C ALA A 407 -0.44 19.71 14.63
N ARG A 408 -0.37 18.70 13.77
CA ARG A 408 -0.22 17.29 14.12
C ARG A 408 1.20 16.80 13.85
N PRO A 409 1.76 15.90 14.67
CA PRO A 409 3.04 15.25 14.38
C PRO A 409 2.98 14.54 13.01
N ARG A 410 4.03 14.73 12.20
CA ARG A 410 4.07 14.22 10.82
C ARG A 410 3.78 12.72 10.72
N TYR A 411 4.30 11.91 11.65
CA TYR A 411 4.12 10.47 11.65
C TYR A 411 2.90 10.00 12.45
N ALA A 412 1.99 10.89 12.83
CA ALA A 412 0.64 10.50 13.23
C ALA A 412 -0.20 9.98 12.05
N TRP A 413 0.22 10.29 10.80
CA TRP A 413 -0.38 9.80 9.56
C TRP A 413 0.71 9.41 8.56
N PHE A 414 0.85 8.11 8.27
CA PHE A 414 1.89 7.57 7.39
C PHE A 414 1.43 6.36 6.55
N PRO A 415 0.30 6.45 5.81
CA PRO A 415 -0.23 5.33 5.02
C PRO A 415 0.73 4.88 3.90
N PHE A 416 1.63 5.77 3.49
CA PHE A 416 2.68 5.52 2.50
C PHE A 416 4.05 5.18 3.11
N GLY A 417 4.07 4.86 4.42
CA GLY A 417 5.31 4.67 5.16
C GLY A 417 6.07 5.98 5.36
N GLY A 418 7.41 5.91 5.35
CA GLY A 418 8.23 7.11 5.58
C GLY A 418 9.72 6.88 5.35
N GLY A 419 10.48 7.98 5.40
CA GLY A 419 11.92 7.98 5.25
C GLY A 419 12.42 7.48 3.88
N PRO A 420 13.63 6.93 3.81
CA PRO A 420 14.22 6.46 2.54
C PRO A 420 13.39 5.37 1.85
N ARG A 421 12.59 4.63 2.61
CA ARG A 421 11.74 3.52 2.13
C ARG A 421 10.27 3.92 1.94
N ALA A 422 9.96 5.22 1.89
CA ALA A 422 8.62 5.70 1.58
C ALA A 422 8.13 5.21 0.22
N CYS A 423 6.81 5.03 0.09
CA CYS A 423 6.18 4.58 -1.15
C CYS A 423 6.59 5.47 -2.33
N ILE A 424 7.08 4.84 -3.40
CA ILE A 424 7.46 5.56 -4.62
C ILE A 424 6.23 5.99 -5.42
N GLY A 425 5.15 5.21 -5.34
CA GLY A 425 3.89 5.44 -6.04
C GLY A 425 2.90 6.35 -5.32
N GLN A 426 3.31 7.07 -4.24
CA GLN A 426 2.39 7.90 -3.47
C GLN A 426 1.63 8.90 -4.35
N HIS A 427 2.33 9.65 -5.22
CA HIS A 427 1.68 10.63 -6.09
C HIS A 427 0.76 9.94 -7.11
N PHE A 428 1.19 8.80 -7.64
CA PHE A 428 0.39 8.00 -8.56
C PHE A 428 -0.92 7.53 -7.90
N SER A 429 -0.85 6.92 -6.72
CA SER A 429 -2.03 6.46 -5.97
C SER A 429 -3.00 7.60 -5.64
N MET A 430 -2.48 8.77 -5.26
CA MET A 430 -3.32 9.95 -4.99
C MET A 430 -3.99 10.46 -6.25
N LEU A 431 -3.27 10.55 -7.38
CA LEU A 431 -3.80 10.99 -8.67
C LEU A 431 -4.91 10.05 -9.15
N GLU A 432 -4.60 8.76 -9.19
CA GLU A 432 -5.55 7.71 -9.60
C GLU A 432 -6.81 7.75 -8.75
N SER A 433 -6.66 7.79 -7.43
CA SER A 433 -7.80 7.77 -6.52
C SER A 433 -8.67 9.02 -6.65
N VAL A 434 -8.09 10.20 -6.78
CA VAL A 434 -8.88 11.44 -6.90
C VAL A 434 -9.61 11.50 -8.24
N ILE A 435 -8.99 11.10 -9.35
CA ILE A 435 -9.64 11.02 -10.66
C ILE A 435 -10.80 10.03 -10.63
N ALA A 436 -10.56 8.81 -10.14
CA ALA A 436 -11.58 7.77 -10.06
C ALA A 436 -12.75 8.19 -9.16
N LEU A 437 -12.50 8.71 -7.96
CA LEU A 437 -13.54 9.20 -7.06
C LEU A 437 -14.33 10.36 -7.67
N ALA A 438 -13.66 11.32 -8.32
CA ALA A 438 -14.32 12.46 -8.94
C ALA A 438 -15.30 12.02 -10.04
N MET A 439 -14.88 11.13 -10.93
CA MET A 439 -15.71 10.61 -12.01
C MET A 439 -16.87 9.76 -11.47
N THR A 440 -16.60 8.90 -10.49
CA THR A 440 -17.58 7.98 -9.90
C THR A 440 -18.67 8.75 -9.15
N LEU A 441 -18.29 9.70 -8.29
CA LEU A 441 -19.24 10.53 -7.51
C LEU A 441 -20.01 11.53 -8.35
N ARG A 442 -19.48 11.94 -9.52
CA ARG A 442 -20.22 12.74 -10.49
C ARG A 442 -21.28 11.92 -11.21
N ALA A 443 -20.99 10.66 -11.52
CA ALA A 443 -21.89 9.79 -12.27
C ALA A 443 -23.00 9.17 -11.40
N TYR A 444 -22.69 8.82 -10.17
CA TYR A 444 -23.57 8.04 -9.29
C TYR A 444 -23.65 8.58 -7.87
N GLU A 445 -24.83 8.40 -7.29
CA GLU A 445 -25.06 8.48 -5.84
C GLU A 445 -24.90 7.09 -5.23
N PHE A 446 -24.24 7.02 -4.07
CA PHE A 446 -24.00 5.78 -3.34
C PHE A 446 -24.78 5.77 -2.03
N GLU A 447 -25.42 4.64 -1.74
CA GLU A 447 -26.08 4.34 -0.47
C GLU A 447 -25.53 3.00 0.04
N ALA A 448 -25.00 2.97 1.26
CA ALA A 448 -24.45 1.74 1.82
C ALA A 448 -25.54 0.70 2.11
N VAL A 449 -25.36 -0.51 1.57
CA VAL A 449 -26.19 -1.67 1.90
C VAL A 449 -25.61 -2.39 3.11
N ASP A 450 -24.29 -2.60 3.10
CA ASP A 450 -23.57 -3.13 4.25
C ASP A 450 -23.09 -1.94 5.12
N THR A 451 -23.48 -1.94 6.38
CA THR A 451 -23.11 -0.85 7.31
C THR A 451 -21.70 -0.97 7.82
N GLU A 452 -21.15 -2.18 7.87
CA GLU A 452 -19.80 -2.49 8.30
C GLU A 452 -19.16 -3.49 7.33
N ILE A 453 -17.87 -3.28 7.06
CA ILE A 453 -17.07 -4.20 6.28
C ILE A 453 -16.06 -4.84 7.23
N PRO A 454 -16.17 -6.15 7.50
CA PRO A 454 -15.14 -6.86 8.26
C PRO A 454 -13.81 -6.80 7.51
N VAL A 455 -12.73 -6.58 8.25
CA VAL A 455 -11.39 -6.46 7.68
C VAL A 455 -10.40 -7.39 8.35
N SER A 456 -9.38 -7.79 7.62
CA SER A 456 -8.21 -8.49 8.17
C SER A 456 -6.91 -7.88 7.66
N ALA A 457 -5.86 -7.98 8.47
CA ALA A 457 -4.51 -7.64 8.04
C ALA A 457 -3.88 -8.82 7.30
N GLY A 458 -3.59 -8.57 6.04
CA GLY A 458 -2.71 -9.40 5.22
C GLY A 458 -1.36 -8.71 4.99
N ILE A 459 -0.82 -8.88 3.78
CA ILE A 459 0.23 -7.97 3.27
C ILE A 459 -0.36 -6.57 3.18
N THR A 460 -1.60 -6.49 2.75
CA THR A 460 -2.46 -5.31 2.71
C THR A 460 -3.70 -5.52 3.59
N LEU A 461 -4.43 -4.45 3.86
CA LEU A 461 -5.75 -4.50 4.48
C LEU A 461 -6.76 -5.05 3.48
N ARG A 462 -7.48 -6.09 3.87
CA ARG A 462 -8.50 -6.73 3.02
C ARG A 462 -9.87 -6.69 3.68
N ALA A 463 -10.88 -6.37 2.88
CA ALA A 463 -12.26 -6.70 3.22
C ALA A 463 -12.42 -8.24 3.26
N THR A 464 -13.02 -8.76 4.33
CA THR A 464 -13.33 -10.19 4.47
C THR A 464 -14.81 -10.49 4.25
N GLY A 465 -15.58 -9.48 3.89
CA GLY A 465 -16.96 -9.54 3.47
C GLY A 465 -17.23 -8.52 2.36
N PRO A 466 -18.42 -8.56 1.74
CA PRO A 466 -18.76 -7.65 0.66
C PRO A 466 -18.88 -6.20 1.18
N ALA A 467 -18.54 -5.25 0.30
CA ALA A 467 -18.72 -3.82 0.50
C ALA A 467 -19.83 -3.32 -0.44
N ARG A 468 -21.05 -3.77 -0.22
CA ARG A 468 -22.16 -3.49 -1.13
C ARG A 468 -22.69 -2.09 -0.96
N CYS A 469 -22.84 -1.40 -2.08
CA CYS A 469 -23.49 -0.10 -2.18
C CYS A 469 -24.58 -0.17 -3.25
N ARG A 470 -25.74 0.44 -2.97
CA ARG A 470 -26.71 0.75 -4.00
C ARG A 470 -26.26 1.99 -4.73
N ILE A 471 -26.25 1.93 -6.05
CA ILE A 471 -25.89 3.05 -6.92
C ILE A 471 -27.15 3.60 -7.61
N ARG A 472 -27.22 4.92 -7.73
CA ARG A 472 -28.26 5.63 -8.48
C ARG A 472 -27.60 6.57 -9.46
N PRO A 473 -27.88 6.45 -10.77
CA PRO A 473 -27.33 7.40 -11.75
C PRO A 473 -27.79 8.82 -11.43
N LEU A 474 -26.86 9.75 -11.43
CA LEU A 474 -27.15 11.16 -11.37
C LEU A 474 -27.45 11.62 -12.80
N ARG A 475 -28.61 12.25 -13.02
CA ARG A 475 -28.94 12.85 -14.32
C ARG A 475 -27.92 13.95 -14.60
N ALA A 476 -27.38 13.97 -15.82
CA ALA A 476 -26.66 15.15 -16.28
C ALA A 476 -27.61 16.35 -16.06
N THR A 477 -27.13 17.37 -15.35
CA THR A 477 -27.88 18.62 -15.23
C THR A 477 -27.98 19.21 -16.65
N PRO A 478 -29.21 19.55 -17.14
CA PRO A 478 -29.41 20.02 -18.50
C PRO A 478 -28.66 21.30 -18.81
#